data_cbb72440235f81b024fdeb08615f72e0
#
_entry.id   cbb72440235f81b024fdeb08615f72e0
#
_cell.length_a   1.000
_cell.length_b   1.000
_cell.length_c   1.000
_cell.angle_alpha   90.00
_cell.angle_beta   90.00
_cell.angle_gamma   90.00
#
_symmetry.space_group_name_H-M   'P 1'
#
loop_
_entity.id
_entity.type
_entity.pdbx_description
1 polymer ?
#
loop_
_entity_poly.entity_id
_entity_poly.type
_entity_poly.pdbx_seq_one_letter_code
_entity_poly.pdbx_strand_id
1 'polypeptide(L)'
;MFAQSFLGLSTETMLTIGIPILFMVICAIGFAAAFSKFYRKPGPEEAIIRTGMKGLNVITGRGMVVIPLIQEAHVMDLSVKRILISRDGEDGLICEDNMRADIKVTFFIRVNNQTNDIKTVAETIGPRRASEQAKLEELFEAKFS
;
A
#
# COMPACT_ATOMS: atom_id res chain seq x y z
N MET A 1 50.02 14.09 -26.91
CA MET A 1 49.50 14.34 -28.27
C MET A 1 47.99 14.15 -28.36
N PHE A 2 47.30 13.68 -27.34
CA PHE A 2 45.84 13.50 -27.30
C PHE A 2 45.05 14.66 -26.66
N ALA A 3 45.74 15.57 -25.97
CA ALA A 3 45.12 16.69 -25.28
C ALA A 3 44.83 17.93 -26.19
N GLN A 4 45.49 17.99 -27.34
CA GLN A 4 45.31 19.15 -28.28
C GLN A 4 44.18 18.94 -29.28
N SER A 5 43.66 17.75 -29.46
CA SER A 5 42.52 17.48 -30.35
C SER A 5 41.16 17.86 -29.72
N PHE A 6 41.13 18.01 -28.41
CA PHE A 6 39.92 18.41 -27.72
C PHE A 6 39.63 19.94 -27.69
N LEU A 7 40.69 20.72 -27.97
CA LEU A 7 40.62 22.20 -28.02
C LEU A 7 40.41 22.80 -29.41
N GLY A 8 40.28 21.92 -30.42
CA GLY A 8 40.08 22.35 -31.80
C GLY A 8 38.66 22.30 -32.34
N LEU A 9 37.70 21.98 -31.48
CA LEU A 9 36.30 22.13 -31.85
C LEU A 9 35.98 23.63 -31.78
N SER A 10 35.64 24.20 -32.94
CA SER A 10 35.13 25.58 -33.00
C SER A 10 33.98 25.74 -31.99
N THR A 11 33.89 26.92 -31.39
CA THR A 11 32.82 27.28 -30.43
C THR A 11 31.43 26.96 -30.97
N GLU A 12 31.25 27.03 -32.27
CA GLU A 12 30.04 26.68 -33.02
C GLU A 12 29.71 25.16 -32.91
N THR A 13 30.70 24.28 -33.04
CA THR A 13 30.49 22.81 -32.89
C THR A 13 30.27 22.39 -31.44
N MET A 14 30.92 23.06 -30.50
CA MET A 14 30.68 22.86 -29.06
C MET A 14 29.25 23.23 -28.66
N LEU A 15 28.74 24.35 -29.17
CA LEU A 15 27.36 24.82 -28.95
C LEU A 15 26.33 23.89 -29.63
N THR A 16 26.62 23.51 -30.90
CA THR A 16 25.64 22.74 -31.70
C THR A 16 25.47 21.28 -31.19
N ILE A 17 26.53 20.68 -30.62
CA ILE A 17 26.50 19.29 -30.14
C ILE A 17 26.40 19.22 -28.60
N GLY A 18 26.99 20.16 -27.89
CA GLY A 18 27.02 20.19 -26.43
C GLY A 18 25.65 20.48 -25.79
N ILE A 19 24.91 21.43 -26.36
CA ILE A 19 23.58 21.81 -25.86
C ILE A 19 22.58 20.62 -25.93
N PRO A 20 22.42 19.92 -27.08
CA PRO A 20 21.49 18.79 -27.15
C PRO A 20 21.90 17.62 -26.28
N ILE A 21 23.22 17.37 -26.14
CA ILE A 21 23.71 16.32 -25.22
C ILE A 21 23.39 16.68 -23.77
N LEU A 22 23.66 17.92 -23.34
CA LEU A 22 23.33 18.40 -22.01
C LEU A 22 21.82 18.31 -21.73
N PHE A 23 21.00 18.71 -22.70
CA PHE A 23 19.55 18.61 -22.62
C PHE A 23 19.09 17.16 -22.50
N MET A 24 19.69 16.24 -23.28
CA MET A 24 19.39 14.81 -23.22
C MET A 24 19.73 14.22 -21.84
N VAL A 25 20.86 14.61 -21.25
CA VAL A 25 21.27 14.16 -19.92
C VAL A 25 20.33 14.67 -18.83
N ILE A 26 19.93 15.94 -18.89
CA ILE A 26 18.97 16.53 -17.95
C ILE A 26 17.60 15.83 -18.08
N CYS A 27 17.13 15.57 -19.29
CA CYS A 27 15.89 14.84 -19.52
C CYS A 27 15.97 13.39 -18.99
N ALA A 28 17.10 12.71 -19.18
CA ALA A 28 17.32 11.34 -18.67
C ALA A 28 17.30 11.30 -17.13
N ILE A 29 17.93 12.26 -16.48
CA ILE A 29 17.94 12.37 -15.00
C ILE A 29 16.53 12.70 -14.49
N GLY A 30 15.84 13.64 -15.13
CA GLY A 30 14.45 13.97 -14.78
C GLY A 30 13.51 12.80 -14.95
N PHE A 31 13.66 12.01 -16.02
CA PHE A 31 12.89 10.81 -16.26
C PHE A 31 13.18 9.71 -15.21
N ALA A 32 14.45 9.48 -14.89
CA ALA A 32 14.85 8.52 -13.86
C ALA A 32 14.30 8.91 -12.48
N ALA A 33 14.36 10.20 -12.11
CA ALA A 33 13.81 10.71 -10.86
C ALA A 33 12.27 10.58 -10.81
N ALA A 34 11.57 10.83 -11.91
CA ALA A 34 10.13 10.62 -12.02
C ALA A 34 9.77 9.14 -11.87
N PHE A 35 10.50 8.24 -12.54
CA PHE A 35 10.27 6.80 -12.46
C PHE A 35 10.47 6.26 -11.03
N SER A 36 11.45 6.79 -10.30
CA SER A 36 11.71 6.40 -8.91
C SER A 36 10.51 6.67 -7.98
N LYS A 37 9.71 7.70 -8.25
CA LYS A 37 8.50 8.02 -7.47
C LYS A 37 7.34 7.04 -7.69
N PHE A 38 7.30 6.35 -8.83
CA PHE A 38 6.26 5.38 -9.16
C PHE A 38 6.56 3.98 -8.62
N TYR A 39 7.79 3.74 -8.18
CA TYR A 39 8.18 2.48 -7.60
C TYR A 39 7.77 2.43 -6.13
N ARG A 40 6.84 1.53 -5.78
CA ARG A 40 6.42 1.26 -4.40
C ARG A 40 6.80 -0.15 -4.01
N LYS A 41 7.42 -0.27 -2.85
CA LYS A 41 7.76 -1.56 -2.25
C LYS A 41 6.96 -1.70 -0.95
N PRO A 42 6.05 -2.68 -0.84
CA PRO A 42 5.34 -2.93 0.40
C PRO A 42 6.30 -3.46 1.46
N GLY A 43 6.01 -3.17 2.72
CA GLY A 43 6.65 -3.79 3.86
C GLY A 43 6.36 -5.30 3.95
N PRO A 44 7.01 -6.02 4.87
CA PRO A 44 6.81 -7.46 5.05
C PRO A 44 5.39 -7.82 5.52
N GLU A 45 4.72 -6.90 6.21
CA GLU A 45 3.36 -7.05 6.72
C GLU A 45 2.35 -6.18 5.97
N GLU A 46 2.70 -5.79 4.75
CA GLU A 46 1.85 -4.97 3.89
C GLU A 46 1.57 -5.66 2.57
N ALA A 47 0.35 -5.50 2.08
CA ALA A 47 -0.04 -5.89 0.73
C ALA A 47 -0.43 -4.64 -0.07
N ILE A 48 0.03 -4.54 -1.31
CA ILE A 48 -0.45 -3.54 -2.25
C ILE A 48 -1.58 -4.16 -3.06
N ILE A 49 -2.76 -3.57 -2.92
CA ILE A 49 -3.94 -3.94 -3.68
C ILE A 49 -4.09 -2.91 -4.80
N ARG A 50 -3.95 -3.38 -6.03
CA ARG A 50 -4.09 -2.57 -7.22
C ARG A 50 -5.42 -2.86 -7.90
N THR A 51 -6.22 -1.83 -8.09
CA THR A 51 -7.45 -1.88 -8.88
C THR A 51 -7.21 -1.15 -10.20
N GLY A 52 -7.59 -1.76 -11.30
CA GLY A 52 -7.40 -1.18 -12.64
C GLY A 52 -8.08 -2.03 -13.72
N MET A 53 -7.75 -1.76 -15.00
CA MET A 53 -8.40 -2.35 -16.17
C MET A 53 -8.41 -3.91 -16.21
N LYS A 54 -7.58 -4.57 -15.43
CA LYS A 54 -7.49 -6.05 -15.33
C LYS A 54 -8.08 -6.62 -14.03
N GLY A 55 -8.89 -5.82 -13.29
CA GLY A 55 -9.47 -6.23 -12.01
C GLY A 55 -8.54 -5.99 -10.82
N LEU A 56 -8.86 -6.65 -9.70
CA LEU A 56 -8.15 -6.54 -8.43
C LEU A 56 -6.93 -7.45 -8.42
N ASN A 57 -5.76 -6.87 -8.26
CA ASN A 57 -4.49 -7.58 -8.21
C ASN A 57 -3.79 -7.30 -6.86
N VAL A 58 -3.36 -8.36 -6.18
CA VAL A 58 -2.71 -8.29 -4.87
C VAL A 58 -1.24 -8.63 -5.03
N ILE A 59 -0.37 -7.79 -4.47
CA ILE A 59 1.08 -7.99 -4.50
C ILE A 59 1.62 -7.86 -3.09
N THR A 60 2.30 -8.93 -2.64
CA THR A 60 2.96 -9.02 -1.35
C THR A 60 4.45 -9.28 -1.53
N GLY A 61 5.29 -8.60 -0.74
CA GLY A 61 6.73 -8.86 -0.67
C GLY A 61 7.56 -8.48 -1.92
N ARG A 62 6.93 -7.99 -2.98
CA ARG A 62 7.62 -7.53 -4.19
C ARG A 62 7.31 -6.07 -4.47
N GLY A 63 8.32 -5.32 -4.94
CA GLY A 63 8.08 -3.96 -5.42
C GLY A 63 7.29 -3.96 -6.73
N MET A 64 6.44 -2.94 -6.90
CA MET A 64 5.71 -2.73 -8.13
C MET A 64 5.76 -1.27 -8.57
N VAL A 65 5.60 -1.08 -9.87
CA VAL A 65 5.39 0.24 -10.45
C VAL A 65 3.88 0.51 -10.53
N VAL A 66 3.45 1.59 -9.89
CA VAL A 66 2.06 2.05 -9.91
C VAL A 66 1.99 3.28 -10.81
N ILE A 67 1.15 3.21 -11.83
CA ILE A 67 0.87 4.35 -12.72
C ILE A 67 -0.42 5.01 -12.23
N PRO A 68 -0.35 6.15 -11.52
CA PRO A 68 -1.51 6.74 -10.83
C PRO A 68 -2.59 7.27 -11.79
N LEU A 69 -2.27 7.47 -13.07
CA LEU A 69 -3.25 7.89 -14.07
C LEU A 69 -4.28 6.81 -14.45
N ILE A 70 -3.91 5.52 -14.32
CA ILE A 70 -4.71 4.41 -14.85
C ILE A 70 -5.02 3.36 -13.77
N GLN A 71 -4.35 3.44 -12.62
CA GLN A 71 -4.39 2.43 -11.58
C GLN A 71 -4.49 3.08 -10.21
N GLU A 72 -5.41 2.58 -9.41
CA GLU A 72 -5.50 2.94 -8.01
C GLU A 72 -4.83 1.85 -7.17
N ALA A 73 -3.93 2.23 -6.28
CA ALA A 73 -3.21 1.32 -5.42
C ALA A 73 -3.45 1.69 -3.96
N HIS A 74 -3.96 0.74 -3.20
CA HIS A 74 -4.16 0.85 -1.76
C HIS A 74 -3.20 -0.09 -1.04
N VAL A 75 -2.58 0.41 0.03
CA VAL A 75 -1.80 -0.41 0.95
C VAL A 75 -2.75 -0.97 1.99
N MET A 76 -2.72 -2.29 2.17
CA MET A 76 -3.45 -3.01 3.20
C MET A 76 -2.47 -3.56 4.22
N ASP A 77 -2.70 -3.28 5.48
CA ASP A 77 -1.91 -3.77 6.60
C ASP A 77 -2.39 -5.17 7.00
N LEU A 78 -1.46 -6.14 6.99
CA LEU A 78 -1.67 -7.54 7.33
C LEU A 78 -1.23 -7.87 8.77
N SER A 79 -0.79 -6.87 9.53
CA SER A 79 -0.36 -7.05 10.91
C SER A 79 -1.48 -7.56 11.80
N VAL A 80 -1.11 -8.14 12.94
CA VAL A 80 -2.08 -8.61 13.95
C VAL A 80 -2.80 -7.41 14.55
N LYS A 81 -4.13 -7.39 14.45
CA LYS A 81 -5.00 -6.38 15.07
C LYS A 81 -5.62 -6.97 16.33
N ARG A 82 -5.67 -6.14 17.38
CA ARG A 82 -6.32 -6.49 18.65
C ARG A 82 -7.67 -5.81 18.72
N ILE A 83 -8.73 -6.58 18.83
CA ILE A 83 -10.10 -6.10 19.00
C ILE A 83 -10.54 -6.42 20.41
N LEU A 84 -10.97 -5.43 21.17
CA LEU A 84 -11.52 -5.57 22.49
C LEU A 84 -13.03 -5.38 22.42
N ILE A 85 -13.77 -6.42 22.83
CA ILE A 85 -15.22 -6.35 22.98
C ILE A 85 -15.54 -6.45 24.47
N SER A 86 -16.15 -5.42 25.03
CA SER A 86 -16.66 -5.43 26.39
C SER A 86 -18.18 -5.35 26.38
N ARG A 87 -18.80 -6.20 27.17
CA ARG A 87 -20.24 -6.21 27.42
C ARG A 87 -20.44 -6.14 28.94
N ASP A 88 -20.73 -4.95 29.41
CA ASP A 88 -20.81 -4.65 30.85
C ASP A 88 -22.23 -4.17 31.19
N GLY A 89 -22.71 -4.51 32.38
CA GLY A 89 -23.97 -4.00 32.96
C GLY A 89 -25.22 -4.34 32.15
N GLU A 90 -25.89 -3.33 31.58
CA GLU A 90 -27.16 -3.54 30.84
C GLU A 90 -26.96 -4.30 29.52
N ASP A 91 -25.78 -4.19 28.93
CA ASP A 91 -25.37 -4.88 27.70
C ASP A 91 -24.72 -6.25 27.98
N GLY A 92 -24.60 -6.64 29.25
CA GLY A 92 -24.05 -7.92 29.68
C GLY A 92 -24.82 -9.11 29.12
N LEU A 93 -24.14 -10.25 28.92
CA LEU A 93 -24.79 -11.46 28.43
C LEU A 93 -25.74 -12.03 29.49
N ILE A 94 -26.95 -12.37 29.06
CA ILE A 94 -27.93 -13.02 29.92
C ILE A 94 -27.60 -14.52 29.96
N CYS A 95 -27.23 -15.01 31.14
CA CYS A 95 -27.03 -16.42 31.40
C CYS A 95 -28.36 -17.15 31.48
N GLU A 96 -28.32 -18.49 31.39
CA GLU A 96 -29.48 -19.38 31.50
C GLU A 96 -30.20 -19.22 32.86
N ASP A 97 -29.48 -18.82 33.90
CA ASP A 97 -29.98 -18.52 35.24
C ASP A 97 -30.61 -17.13 35.40
N ASN A 98 -30.84 -16.44 34.28
CA ASN A 98 -31.37 -15.07 34.26
C ASN A 98 -30.48 -14.02 34.93
N MET A 99 -29.21 -14.33 35.18
CA MET A 99 -28.20 -13.39 35.67
C MET A 99 -27.46 -12.77 34.50
N ARG A 100 -27.06 -11.52 34.67
CA ARG A 100 -26.22 -10.82 33.68
C ARG A 100 -24.75 -10.99 34.03
N ALA A 101 -23.96 -11.39 33.06
CA ALA A 101 -22.51 -11.54 33.20
C ALA A 101 -21.79 -10.46 32.40
N ASP A 102 -20.86 -9.78 33.05
CA ASP A 102 -19.95 -8.85 32.39
C ASP A 102 -18.85 -9.65 31.72
N ILE A 103 -18.68 -9.44 30.40
CA ILE A 103 -17.69 -10.15 29.61
C ILE A 103 -16.78 -9.16 28.90
N LYS A 104 -15.48 -9.37 29.04
CA LYS A 104 -14.43 -8.66 28.28
C LYS A 104 -13.62 -9.69 27.49
N VAL A 105 -13.71 -9.62 26.17
CA VAL A 105 -13.01 -10.54 25.26
C VAL A 105 -12.06 -9.78 24.37
N THR A 106 -10.84 -10.25 24.27
CA THR A 106 -9.84 -9.70 23.36
C THR A 106 -9.58 -10.69 22.23
N PHE A 107 -9.85 -10.26 21.02
CA PHE A 107 -9.56 -11.04 19.82
C PHE A 107 -8.28 -10.53 19.15
N PHE A 108 -7.41 -11.45 18.77
CA PHE A 108 -6.27 -11.18 17.92
C PHE A 108 -6.57 -11.71 16.54
N ILE A 109 -6.75 -10.84 15.59
CA ILE A 109 -7.07 -11.19 14.21
C ILE A 109 -5.95 -10.75 13.26
N ARG A 110 -5.72 -11.55 12.25
CA ARG A 110 -4.73 -11.28 11.22
C ARG A 110 -5.24 -11.77 9.88
N VAL A 111 -4.98 -11.01 8.82
CA VAL A 111 -5.20 -11.49 7.46
C VAL A 111 -4.05 -12.39 7.06
N ASN A 112 -4.37 -13.58 6.56
CA ASN A 112 -3.35 -14.51 6.09
C ASN A 112 -2.64 -13.94 4.85
N ASN A 113 -1.31 -14.12 4.77
CA ASN A 113 -0.49 -13.61 3.67
C ASN A 113 -0.62 -14.46 2.39
N GLN A 114 -1.83 -14.95 2.10
CA GLN A 114 -2.15 -15.61 0.84
C GLN A 114 -2.91 -14.64 -0.08
N THR A 115 -2.53 -14.63 -1.35
CA THR A 115 -3.12 -13.71 -2.34
C THR A 115 -4.64 -13.82 -2.41
N ASN A 116 -5.19 -15.04 -2.31
CA ASN A 116 -6.64 -15.28 -2.34
C ASN A 116 -7.36 -14.73 -1.11
N ASP A 117 -6.78 -14.92 0.08
CA ASP A 117 -7.37 -14.46 1.34
C ASP A 117 -7.37 -12.93 1.39
N ILE A 118 -6.25 -12.32 1.02
CA ILE A 118 -6.13 -10.84 0.93
C ILE A 118 -7.14 -10.28 -0.08
N LYS A 119 -7.30 -10.95 -1.23
CA LYS A 119 -8.27 -10.55 -2.25
C LYS A 119 -9.70 -10.60 -1.72
N THR A 120 -10.07 -11.69 -1.05
CA THR A 120 -11.41 -11.86 -0.45
C THR A 120 -11.68 -10.79 0.60
N VAL A 121 -10.74 -10.49 1.49
CA VAL A 121 -10.89 -9.44 2.50
C VAL A 121 -11.00 -8.06 1.84
N ALA A 122 -10.19 -7.80 0.81
CA ALA A 122 -10.22 -6.54 0.08
C ALA A 122 -11.56 -6.32 -0.65
N GLU A 123 -12.16 -7.38 -1.19
CA GLU A 123 -13.46 -7.33 -1.88
C GLU A 123 -14.64 -7.22 -0.89
N THR A 124 -14.54 -7.86 0.28
CA THR A 124 -15.63 -7.94 1.26
C THR A 124 -15.67 -6.73 2.18
N ILE A 125 -14.54 -6.34 2.73
CA ILE A 125 -14.42 -5.29 3.76
C ILE A 125 -13.87 -3.99 3.16
N GLY A 126 -12.99 -4.13 2.18
CA GLY A 126 -12.22 -3.05 1.57
C GLY A 126 -10.86 -2.86 2.24
N PRO A 127 -9.83 -2.49 1.46
CA PRO A 127 -8.44 -2.44 1.94
C PRO A 127 -8.22 -1.40 3.04
N ARG A 128 -8.89 -0.27 2.99
CA ARG A 128 -8.78 0.79 4.00
C ARG A 128 -9.41 0.39 5.33
N ARG A 129 -10.63 -0.18 5.29
CA ARG A 129 -11.35 -0.60 6.50
C ARG A 129 -10.64 -1.74 7.21
N ALA A 130 -10.07 -2.68 6.43
CA ALA A 130 -9.29 -3.79 6.98
C ALA A 130 -7.97 -3.35 7.62
N SER A 131 -7.44 -2.18 7.27
CA SER A 131 -6.22 -1.62 7.85
C SER A 131 -6.46 -0.79 9.11
N GLU A 132 -7.65 -0.19 9.26
CA GLU A 132 -8.00 0.69 10.38
C GLU A 132 -8.63 -0.13 11.52
N GLN A 133 -7.96 -0.15 12.69
CA GLN A 133 -8.43 -0.89 13.86
C GLN A 133 -9.81 -0.45 14.33
N ALA A 134 -10.08 0.87 14.38
CA ALA A 134 -11.37 1.40 14.84
C ALA A 134 -12.55 0.93 13.96
N LYS A 135 -12.35 0.87 12.64
CA LYS A 135 -13.38 0.38 11.72
C LYS A 135 -13.60 -1.11 11.79
N LEU A 136 -12.55 -1.86 12.12
CA LEU A 136 -12.69 -3.29 12.39
C LEU A 136 -13.45 -3.53 13.68
N GLU A 137 -13.15 -2.79 14.75
CA GLU A 137 -13.90 -2.87 16.02
C GLU A 137 -15.37 -2.60 15.80
N GLU A 138 -15.73 -1.54 15.11
CA GLU A 138 -17.13 -1.19 14.76
C GLU A 138 -17.83 -2.33 13.98
N LEU A 139 -17.15 -2.91 12.97
CA LEU A 139 -17.70 -4.02 12.18
C LEU A 139 -17.93 -5.28 13.01
N PHE A 140 -17.02 -5.60 13.93
CA PHE A 140 -17.14 -6.75 14.80
C PHE A 140 -18.19 -6.52 15.88
N GLU A 141 -18.24 -5.33 16.48
CA GLU A 141 -19.24 -4.96 17.47
C GLU A 141 -20.66 -5.08 16.90
N ALA A 142 -20.88 -4.57 15.68
CA ALA A 142 -22.16 -4.72 14.98
C ALA A 142 -22.55 -6.19 14.68
N LYS A 143 -21.59 -7.09 14.59
CA LYS A 143 -21.83 -8.50 14.32
C LYS A 143 -22.07 -9.33 15.58
N PHE A 144 -21.56 -8.86 16.72
CA PHE A 144 -21.74 -9.50 18.03
C PHE A 144 -22.83 -8.86 18.88
N SER A 145 -23.51 -7.84 18.35
CA SER A 145 -24.73 -7.23 18.92
C SER A 145 -25.94 -8.02 18.51
#